data_0bc806d07f9e6b34e48eb7b3769e6f8b
#
_entry.id   0bc806d07f9e6b34e48eb7b3769e6f8b
#
_cell.length_a   1.000
_cell.length_b   1.000
_cell.length_c   1.000
_cell.angle_alpha   90.00
_cell.angle_beta   90.00
_cell.angle_gamma   90.00
#
_symmetry.space_group_name_H-M   'P 1'
#
loop_
_entity.id
_entity.type
_entity.pdbx_description
1 polymer ?
#
loop_
_entity_poly.entity_id
_entity_poly.type
_entity_poly.pdbx_seq_one_letter_code
_entity_poly.pdbx_strand_id
1 'polypeptide(L)'
;MYRLISRLVIYRGMEEDGILLRLSDICQRFYSGDYDKDNLVTEIYEQIHSLLDLATRYGFNKNLWHNYLAFQLAMSENPFTMVSEKVGGNDGTVNAFAKADFQIFKKLFDYDFSPIEKALEINCFSVICNYEAVGKSEQIFNKSVSEKVQELSAAIEKADDEDALYRIVTNFYKKYGVGKFGLNKAFRVAGSEAEDILTPITNTGDMLLSDIIGYESQKQKLIENTEAFVSGRQANNVLLFGDAGTGKSTSIKAILNEYYSRGLRMIEVYKHEFQYLSQIIAEIKNRNYRFIIYMDDLSFEEFEIEYKYLKAVIEGGLETKPDNVLIYATSNRRHLIRETWSDRSDMSQDELHRSDTMQEKLSLAARFGVTIGYYRPKQQEYFEIVKQLAKKYPQITLSEEELCLKANQWELSHGGCLLYTSPSPRDKRQS
;
A
#
# COMPACT_ATOMS: atom_id res chain seq x y z
N MET A 1 6.82 -34.74 -1.08
CA MET A 1 6.52 -33.39 -0.56
C MET A 1 6.76 -33.33 0.95
N TYR A 2 6.10 -34.10 1.80
CA TYR A 2 6.22 -34.08 3.28
C TYR A 2 7.67 -34.11 3.79
N ARG A 3 8.53 -35.05 3.31
CA ARG A 3 9.95 -35.15 3.71
C ARG A 3 10.78 -33.90 3.36
N LEU A 4 10.34 -33.09 2.40
CA LEU A 4 10.98 -31.83 2.03
C LEU A 4 10.59 -30.75 3.01
N ILE A 5 9.28 -30.53 3.20
CA ILE A 5 8.74 -29.45 4.02
C ILE A 5 9.12 -29.62 5.51
N SER A 6 9.15 -30.88 6.02
CA SER A 6 9.55 -31.12 7.42
C SER A 6 10.99 -30.71 7.74
N ARG A 7 11.84 -30.47 6.73
CA ARG A 7 13.24 -30.03 6.86
C ARG A 7 13.45 -28.52 6.74
N LEU A 8 12.39 -27.75 6.44
CA LEU A 8 12.47 -26.30 6.42
C LEU A 8 12.86 -25.76 7.81
N VAL A 9 13.74 -24.78 7.83
CA VAL A 9 14.23 -24.10 9.05
C VAL A 9 13.81 -22.64 9.07
N ILE A 10 14.23 -21.86 8.07
CA ILE A 10 13.95 -20.43 7.97
C ILE A 10 12.48 -20.18 7.62
N TYR A 11 11.95 -20.94 6.67
CA TYR A 11 10.57 -20.83 6.17
C TYR A 11 9.60 -21.82 6.86
N ARG A 12 9.92 -22.22 8.09
CA ARG A 12 9.10 -23.18 8.85
C ARG A 12 7.79 -22.56 9.39
N GLY A 13 7.77 -21.26 9.64
CA GLY A 13 6.62 -20.53 10.21
C GLY A 13 5.52 -20.20 9.21
N MET A 14 5.26 -21.09 8.23
CA MET A 14 4.11 -20.95 7.34
C MET A 14 2.83 -21.35 8.07
N GLU A 15 1.68 -20.82 7.62
CA GLU A 15 0.37 -21.07 8.19
C GLU A 15 0.08 -22.58 8.31
N GLU A 16 -0.29 -23.05 9.50
CA GLU A 16 -0.56 -24.47 9.79
C GLU A 16 -1.64 -25.06 8.87
N ASP A 17 -2.65 -24.25 8.52
CA ASP A 17 -3.73 -24.59 7.61
C ASP A 17 -3.48 -24.17 6.15
N GLY A 18 -2.26 -23.71 5.84
CA GLY A 18 -1.90 -23.24 4.51
C GLY A 18 -1.87 -24.36 3.46
N ILE A 19 -2.12 -23.99 2.21
CA ILE A 19 -2.20 -24.91 1.04
C ILE A 19 -0.98 -25.85 0.98
N LEU A 20 0.24 -25.33 1.24
CA LEU A 20 1.47 -26.12 1.16
C LEU A 20 1.51 -27.24 2.18
N LEU A 21 1.13 -26.96 3.43
CA LEU A 21 1.12 -27.98 4.48
C LEU A 21 -0.01 -28.99 4.27
N ARG A 22 -1.19 -28.56 3.86
CA ARG A 22 -2.30 -29.46 3.52
C ARG A 22 -1.95 -30.38 2.35
N LEU A 23 -1.40 -29.85 1.26
CA LEU A 23 -0.93 -30.68 0.14
C LEU A 23 0.21 -31.63 0.56
N SER A 24 1.05 -31.22 1.47
CA SER A 24 2.11 -32.04 2.05
C SER A 24 1.55 -33.26 2.78
N ASP A 25 0.53 -33.07 3.63
CA ASP A 25 -0.16 -34.13 4.36
C ASP A 25 -0.89 -35.08 3.39
N ILE A 26 -1.62 -34.55 2.43
CA ILE A 26 -2.27 -35.30 1.36
C ILE A 26 -1.26 -36.20 0.64
N CYS A 27 -0.10 -35.68 0.25
CA CYS A 27 0.96 -36.44 -0.38
C CYS A 27 1.52 -37.52 0.55
N GLN A 28 1.66 -37.23 1.85
CA GLN A 28 2.12 -38.21 2.82
C GLN A 28 1.17 -39.41 2.90
N ARG A 29 -0.12 -39.18 3.09
CA ARG A 29 -1.16 -40.21 3.14
C ARG A 29 -1.25 -40.99 1.84
N PHE A 30 -1.17 -40.36 0.70
CA PHE A 30 -1.13 -41.01 -0.60
C PHE A 30 0.03 -42.01 -0.72
N TYR A 31 1.26 -41.60 -0.42
CA TYR A 31 2.42 -42.47 -0.54
C TYR A 31 2.55 -43.50 0.57
N SER A 32 1.89 -43.31 1.73
CA SER A 32 1.80 -44.33 2.78
C SER A 32 0.73 -45.38 2.50
N GLY A 33 -0.20 -45.11 1.57
CA GLY A 33 -1.34 -45.98 1.30
C GLY A 33 -2.47 -45.89 2.34
N ASP A 34 -2.38 -44.95 3.27
CA ASP A 34 -3.34 -44.75 4.34
C ASP A 34 -4.33 -43.66 3.97
N TYR A 35 -5.24 -43.94 3.03
CA TYR A 35 -6.25 -42.98 2.58
C TYR A 35 -7.50 -43.67 2.01
N ASP A 36 -8.63 -42.99 2.16
CA ASP A 36 -9.82 -43.20 1.35
C ASP A 36 -9.75 -42.36 0.07
N LYS A 37 -10.00 -42.98 -1.11
CA LYS A 37 -9.83 -42.34 -2.40
C LYS A 37 -10.72 -41.10 -2.54
N ASP A 38 -12.00 -41.21 -2.19
CA ASP A 38 -12.98 -40.12 -2.39
C ASP A 38 -12.71 -38.95 -1.45
N ASN A 39 -12.35 -39.24 -0.19
CA ASN A 39 -11.96 -38.23 0.77
C ASN A 39 -10.68 -37.49 0.34
N LEU A 40 -9.65 -38.24 -0.10
CA LEU A 40 -8.39 -37.61 -0.54
C LEU A 40 -8.58 -36.75 -1.77
N VAL A 41 -9.41 -37.18 -2.73
CA VAL A 41 -9.78 -36.39 -3.91
C VAL A 41 -10.51 -35.09 -3.47
N THR A 42 -11.44 -35.18 -2.54
CA THR A 42 -12.17 -34.00 -2.03
C THR A 42 -11.19 -33.00 -1.42
N GLU A 43 -10.29 -33.43 -0.55
CA GLU A 43 -9.28 -32.55 0.06
C GLU A 43 -8.33 -31.91 -0.96
N ILE A 44 -7.95 -32.65 -2.03
CA ILE A 44 -7.18 -32.10 -3.14
C ILE A 44 -7.95 -30.96 -3.81
N TYR A 45 -9.22 -31.16 -4.16
CA TYR A 45 -10.03 -30.14 -4.82
C TYR A 45 -10.26 -28.91 -3.95
N GLU A 46 -10.33 -29.03 -2.62
CA GLU A 46 -10.34 -27.91 -1.67
C GLU A 46 -9.07 -27.06 -1.78
N GLN A 47 -7.88 -27.71 -1.88
CA GLN A 47 -6.63 -26.98 -2.05
C GLN A 47 -6.52 -26.32 -3.44
N ILE A 48 -7.01 -26.99 -4.48
CA ILE A 48 -7.10 -26.39 -5.82
C ILE A 48 -8.04 -25.17 -5.82
N HIS A 49 -9.18 -25.26 -5.16
CA HIS A 49 -10.09 -24.12 -5.00
C HIS A 49 -9.38 -22.94 -4.31
N SER A 50 -8.67 -23.19 -3.22
CA SER A 50 -7.91 -22.16 -2.52
C SER A 50 -6.80 -21.53 -3.39
N LEU A 51 -6.15 -22.31 -4.26
CA LEU A 51 -5.18 -21.79 -5.24
C LEU A 51 -5.85 -20.91 -6.30
N LEU A 52 -7.05 -21.27 -6.76
CA LEU A 52 -7.82 -20.48 -7.72
C LEU A 52 -8.32 -19.17 -7.10
N ASP A 53 -8.76 -19.19 -5.84
CA ASP A 53 -9.13 -17.99 -5.10
C ASP A 53 -7.94 -17.03 -4.96
N LEU A 54 -6.78 -17.56 -4.61
CA LEU A 54 -5.53 -16.77 -4.54
C LEU A 54 -5.18 -16.20 -5.92
N ALA A 55 -5.27 -17.02 -6.98
CA ALA A 55 -5.01 -16.58 -8.35
C ALA A 55 -5.96 -15.49 -8.80
N THR A 56 -7.24 -15.59 -8.45
CA THR A 56 -8.24 -14.56 -8.76
C THR A 56 -7.96 -13.26 -8.00
N ARG A 57 -7.68 -13.35 -6.70
CA ARG A 57 -7.39 -12.19 -5.84
C ARG A 57 -6.18 -11.40 -6.31
N TYR A 58 -5.12 -12.07 -6.74
CA TYR A 58 -3.86 -11.45 -7.13
C TYR A 58 -3.63 -11.41 -8.65
N GLY A 59 -4.52 -11.97 -9.45
CA GLY A 59 -4.40 -11.99 -10.91
C GLY A 59 -3.23 -12.86 -11.39
N PHE A 60 -2.95 -13.98 -10.71
CA PHE A 60 -1.91 -14.92 -11.13
C PHE A 60 -2.33 -15.67 -12.41
N ASN A 61 -1.33 -16.07 -13.20
CA ASN A 61 -1.54 -16.71 -14.48
C ASN A 61 -0.41 -17.71 -14.77
N LYS A 62 -0.58 -18.56 -15.77
CA LYS A 62 0.35 -19.63 -16.14
C LYS A 62 0.43 -20.71 -15.06
N ASN A 63 1.60 -20.97 -14.49
CA ASN A 63 1.77 -21.99 -13.47
C ASN A 63 1.39 -21.45 -12.08
N LEU A 64 0.18 -21.77 -11.61
CA LEU A 64 -0.33 -21.31 -10.33
C LEU A 64 0.42 -21.91 -9.14
N TRP A 65 0.94 -23.14 -9.27
CA TRP A 65 1.76 -23.75 -8.24
C TRP A 65 3.07 -22.99 -8.02
N HIS A 66 3.77 -22.63 -9.12
CA HIS A 66 4.98 -21.82 -9.04
C HIS A 66 4.70 -20.42 -8.48
N ASN A 67 3.63 -19.79 -8.93
CA ASN A 67 3.23 -18.47 -8.41
C ASN A 67 2.90 -18.52 -6.92
N TYR A 68 2.24 -19.58 -6.45
CA TYR A 68 1.95 -19.78 -5.04
C TYR A 68 3.24 -19.92 -4.22
N LEU A 69 4.18 -20.75 -4.64
CA LEU A 69 5.46 -20.90 -3.95
C LEU A 69 6.28 -19.59 -3.92
N ALA A 70 6.30 -18.86 -5.03
CA ALA A 70 6.94 -17.54 -5.10
C ALA A 70 6.23 -16.52 -4.17
N PHE A 71 4.91 -16.58 -4.09
CA PHE A 71 4.13 -15.77 -3.16
C PHE A 71 4.44 -16.08 -1.71
N GLN A 72 4.56 -17.37 -1.36
CA GLN A 72 4.97 -17.79 -0.01
C GLN A 72 6.35 -17.25 0.37
N LEU A 73 7.34 -17.31 -0.54
CA LEU A 73 8.66 -16.72 -0.32
C LEU A 73 8.57 -15.19 -0.13
N ALA A 74 7.79 -14.50 -0.97
CA ALA A 74 7.66 -13.06 -0.92
C ALA A 74 6.93 -12.56 0.34
N MET A 75 5.98 -13.35 0.86
CA MET A 75 5.18 -13.00 2.05
C MET A 75 5.81 -13.42 3.38
N SER A 76 6.77 -14.36 3.38
CA SER A 76 7.34 -14.91 4.61
C SER A 76 8.22 -13.89 5.33
N GLU A 77 7.77 -13.41 6.46
CA GLU A 77 8.52 -12.54 7.37
C GLU A 77 9.23 -13.36 8.45
N ASN A 78 10.55 -13.36 8.43
CA ASN A 78 11.39 -14.05 9.40
C ASN A 78 12.73 -13.30 9.56
N PRO A 79 13.58 -13.63 10.55
CA PRO A 79 14.84 -12.92 10.78
C PRO A 79 15.77 -12.83 9.57
N PHE A 80 15.82 -13.86 8.72
CA PHE A 80 16.62 -13.86 7.50
C PHE A 80 16.06 -12.90 6.46
N THR A 81 14.75 -12.96 6.19
CA THR A 81 14.11 -12.11 5.18
C THR A 81 14.15 -10.64 5.57
N MET A 82 13.96 -10.33 6.85
CA MET A 82 14.05 -8.96 7.40
C MET A 82 15.45 -8.36 7.27
N VAL A 83 16.50 -9.16 7.45
CA VAL A 83 17.88 -8.72 7.20
C VAL A 83 18.13 -8.56 5.71
N SER A 84 17.70 -9.53 4.90
CA SER A 84 17.88 -9.49 3.44
C SER A 84 17.14 -8.32 2.78
N GLU A 85 16.03 -7.87 3.34
CA GLU A 85 15.32 -6.65 2.92
C GLU A 85 16.22 -5.41 3.02
N LYS A 86 17.08 -5.32 4.05
CA LYS A 86 17.97 -4.17 4.28
C LYS A 86 19.23 -4.23 3.42
N VAL A 87 19.90 -5.38 3.42
CA VAL A 87 21.26 -5.51 2.88
C VAL A 87 21.36 -6.37 1.62
N GLY A 88 20.30 -7.13 1.29
CA GLY A 88 20.32 -8.13 0.23
C GLY A 88 21.07 -9.39 0.67
N GLY A 89 21.66 -10.11 -0.30
CA GLY A 89 22.54 -11.25 0.01
C GLY A 89 23.79 -10.75 0.72
N ASN A 90 24.04 -11.30 1.91
CA ASN A 90 25.20 -10.96 2.75
C ASN A 90 25.78 -12.23 3.38
N ASP A 91 27.05 -12.20 3.80
CA ASP A 91 27.69 -13.34 4.43
C ASP A 91 27.20 -13.51 5.88
N GLY A 92 26.81 -14.74 6.20
CA GLY A 92 26.37 -15.07 7.56
C GLY A 92 26.02 -16.56 7.70
N THR A 93 26.14 -17.11 8.91
CA THR A 93 25.87 -18.53 9.18
C THR A 93 24.42 -18.93 8.87
N VAL A 94 23.47 -17.98 9.02
CA VAL A 94 22.05 -18.20 8.71
C VAL A 94 21.83 -18.52 7.23
N ASN A 95 22.72 -18.05 6.35
CA ASN A 95 22.62 -18.30 4.91
C ASN A 95 22.74 -19.78 4.53
N ALA A 96 23.46 -20.60 5.33
CA ALA A 96 23.51 -22.04 5.10
C ALA A 96 22.13 -22.69 5.26
N PHE A 97 21.35 -22.26 6.26
CA PHE A 97 19.96 -22.71 6.43
C PHE A 97 19.04 -22.19 5.32
N ALA A 98 19.20 -20.91 4.96
CA ALA A 98 18.42 -20.32 3.86
C ALA A 98 18.67 -21.02 2.52
N LYS A 99 19.94 -21.34 2.19
CA LYS A 99 20.29 -22.11 0.99
C LYS A 99 19.72 -23.52 1.02
N ALA A 100 19.77 -24.20 2.18
CA ALA A 100 19.15 -25.51 2.34
C ALA A 100 17.63 -25.45 2.12
N ASP A 101 16.95 -24.43 2.65
CA ASP A 101 15.52 -24.21 2.40
C ASP A 101 15.26 -23.90 0.92
N PHE A 102 16.11 -23.13 0.26
CA PHE A 102 15.97 -22.84 -1.18
C PHE A 102 16.14 -24.09 -2.05
N GLN A 103 17.01 -25.03 -1.68
CA GLN A 103 17.05 -26.35 -2.34
C GLN A 103 15.71 -27.08 -2.21
N ILE A 104 15.06 -26.96 -1.05
CA ILE A 104 13.74 -27.57 -0.83
C ILE A 104 12.71 -26.85 -1.73
N PHE A 105 12.69 -25.53 -1.77
CA PHE A 105 11.79 -24.79 -2.65
C PHE A 105 12.01 -25.13 -4.13
N LYS A 106 13.27 -25.28 -4.58
CA LYS A 106 13.55 -25.73 -5.95
C LYS A 106 12.92 -27.09 -6.25
N LYS A 107 13.06 -28.05 -5.33
CA LYS A 107 12.41 -29.37 -5.47
C LYS A 107 10.89 -29.31 -5.41
N LEU A 108 10.31 -28.30 -4.72
CA LEU A 108 8.87 -28.08 -4.71
C LEU A 108 8.39 -27.43 -6.02
N PHE A 109 9.19 -26.53 -6.62
CA PHE A 109 8.92 -26.01 -7.96
C PHE A 109 8.91 -27.11 -9.01
N ASP A 110 9.87 -28.03 -8.95
CA ASP A 110 10.01 -29.15 -9.89
C ASP A 110 9.20 -30.40 -9.49
N TYR A 111 8.23 -30.25 -8.55
CA TYR A 111 7.48 -31.38 -8.01
C TYR A 111 6.50 -31.94 -9.05
N ASP A 112 6.64 -33.26 -9.35
CA ASP A 112 5.77 -33.96 -10.27
C ASP A 112 4.53 -34.55 -9.58
N PHE A 113 3.36 -33.97 -9.91
CA PHE A 113 2.06 -34.46 -9.44
C PHE A 113 1.46 -35.57 -10.30
N SER A 114 2.06 -35.92 -11.44
CA SER A 114 1.52 -36.91 -12.37
C SER A 114 1.25 -38.29 -11.76
N PRO A 115 2.07 -38.82 -10.79
CA PRO A 115 1.77 -40.09 -10.14
C PRO A 115 0.46 -40.08 -9.34
N ILE A 116 0.16 -38.94 -8.69
CA ILE A 116 -1.07 -38.74 -7.92
C ILE A 116 -2.27 -38.65 -8.87
N GLU A 117 -2.16 -37.84 -9.92
CA GLU A 117 -3.22 -37.68 -10.93
C GLU A 117 -3.60 -39.04 -11.58
N LYS A 118 -2.61 -39.81 -11.97
CA LYS A 118 -2.85 -41.12 -12.59
C LYS A 118 -3.51 -42.12 -11.63
N ALA A 119 -3.06 -42.18 -10.38
CA ALA A 119 -3.60 -43.12 -9.41
C ALA A 119 -5.02 -42.74 -8.94
N LEU A 120 -5.33 -41.47 -8.82
CA LEU A 120 -6.64 -41.00 -8.40
C LEU A 120 -7.61 -40.70 -9.57
N GLU A 121 -7.12 -40.78 -10.81
CA GLU A 121 -7.90 -40.47 -12.04
C GLU A 121 -8.42 -39.03 -12.07
N ILE A 122 -7.57 -38.06 -11.68
CA ILE A 122 -7.81 -36.62 -11.69
C ILE A 122 -6.82 -35.91 -12.60
N ASN A 123 -7.08 -34.62 -12.94
CA ASN A 123 -6.22 -33.81 -13.80
C ASN A 123 -6.04 -32.35 -13.30
N CYS A 124 -6.45 -32.08 -12.07
CA CYS A 124 -6.54 -30.72 -11.56
C CYS A 124 -5.18 -30.03 -11.41
N PHE A 125 -4.11 -30.77 -11.08
CA PHE A 125 -2.75 -30.24 -10.99
C PHE A 125 -2.21 -29.85 -12.38
N SER A 126 -2.44 -30.68 -13.38
CA SER A 126 -2.08 -30.37 -14.77
C SER A 126 -2.79 -29.10 -15.27
N VAL A 127 -4.04 -28.89 -14.87
CA VAL A 127 -4.81 -27.69 -15.22
C VAL A 127 -4.22 -26.44 -14.56
N ILE A 128 -3.94 -26.45 -13.27
CA ILE A 128 -3.38 -25.27 -12.57
C ILE A 128 -1.95 -24.95 -12.98
N CYS A 129 -1.17 -25.91 -13.42
CA CYS A 129 0.18 -25.69 -13.96
C CYS A 129 0.16 -25.04 -15.36
N ASN A 130 -0.97 -25.11 -16.07
CA ASN A 130 -1.18 -24.50 -17.40
C ASN A 130 -2.38 -23.55 -17.41
N TYR A 131 -2.59 -22.81 -16.35
CA TYR A 131 -3.74 -21.96 -16.13
C TYR A 131 -3.74 -20.71 -17.02
N GLU A 132 -4.88 -20.43 -17.64
CA GLU A 132 -5.12 -19.18 -18.37
C GLU A 132 -6.28 -18.39 -17.72
N ALA A 133 -5.97 -17.22 -17.21
CA ALA A 133 -6.97 -16.34 -16.61
C ALA A 133 -7.88 -15.73 -17.67
N VAL A 134 -9.21 -15.81 -17.47
CA VAL A 134 -10.20 -15.24 -18.35
C VAL A 134 -10.25 -13.72 -18.16
N GLY A 135 -10.18 -12.96 -19.28
CA GLY A 135 -10.60 -11.56 -19.36
C GLY A 135 -9.93 -10.58 -18.37
N LYS A 136 -8.60 -10.49 -18.37
CA LYS A 136 -7.84 -9.58 -17.47
C LYS A 136 -8.25 -8.09 -17.51
N SER A 137 -8.95 -7.64 -18.54
CA SER A 137 -9.36 -6.23 -18.71
C SER A 137 -10.46 -5.76 -17.77
N GLU A 138 -11.24 -6.69 -17.21
CA GLU A 138 -12.39 -6.38 -16.36
C GLU A 138 -12.24 -6.78 -14.89
N GLN A 139 -11.18 -7.51 -14.53
CA GLN A 139 -10.94 -7.93 -13.15
C GLN A 139 -10.12 -6.91 -12.38
N ILE A 140 -10.64 -6.52 -11.21
CA ILE A 140 -9.92 -5.69 -10.24
C ILE A 140 -9.07 -6.63 -9.38
N PHE A 141 -7.78 -6.67 -9.62
CA PHE A 141 -6.81 -7.40 -8.81
C PHE A 141 -5.62 -6.51 -8.42
N ASN A 142 -4.83 -6.94 -7.45
CA ASN A 142 -3.66 -6.20 -7.03
C ASN A 142 -2.51 -6.38 -8.04
N LYS A 143 -2.48 -5.53 -9.06
CA LYS A 143 -1.51 -5.57 -10.16
C LYS A 143 -0.06 -5.53 -9.66
N SER A 144 0.22 -4.72 -8.63
CA SER A 144 1.57 -4.61 -8.07
C SER A 144 2.08 -5.92 -7.46
N VAL A 145 1.22 -6.65 -6.75
CA VAL A 145 1.55 -7.98 -6.21
C VAL A 145 1.71 -8.99 -7.34
N SER A 146 0.77 -8.98 -8.28
CA SER A 146 0.78 -9.89 -9.44
C SER A 146 2.09 -9.84 -10.22
N GLU A 147 2.50 -8.63 -10.62
CA GLU A 147 3.71 -8.44 -11.43
C GLU A 147 4.97 -8.91 -10.71
N LYS A 148 5.11 -8.57 -9.43
CA LYS A 148 6.29 -8.96 -8.63
C LYS A 148 6.38 -10.46 -8.38
N VAL A 149 5.25 -11.09 -8.02
CA VAL A 149 5.22 -12.53 -7.75
C VAL A 149 5.48 -13.32 -9.03
N GLN A 150 4.91 -12.92 -10.16
CA GLN A 150 5.17 -13.57 -11.44
C GLN A 150 6.61 -13.35 -11.94
N GLU A 151 7.20 -12.15 -11.69
CA GLU A 151 8.63 -11.88 -11.94
C GLU A 151 9.51 -12.82 -11.13
N LEU A 152 9.24 -12.96 -9.83
CA LEU A 152 9.97 -13.85 -8.93
C LEU A 152 9.82 -15.32 -9.35
N SER A 153 8.58 -15.76 -9.61
CA SER A 153 8.27 -17.11 -10.06
C SER A 153 9.04 -17.50 -11.32
N ALA A 154 9.01 -16.62 -12.34
CA ALA A 154 9.72 -16.86 -13.60
C ALA A 154 11.25 -16.81 -13.44
N ALA A 155 11.78 -16.05 -12.48
CA ALA A 155 13.21 -16.05 -12.18
C ALA A 155 13.64 -17.33 -11.45
N ILE A 156 12.85 -17.82 -10.49
CA ILE A 156 13.11 -19.07 -9.77
C ILE A 156 13.06 -20.28 -10.71
N GLU A 157 12.12 -20.30 -11.62
CA GLU A 157 11.99 -21.37 -12.62
C GLU A 157 13.28 -21.57 -13.43
N LYS A 158 13.98 -20.48 -13.74
CA LYS A 158 15.23 -20.46 -14.52
C LYS A 158 16.50 -20.68 -13.68
N ALA A 159 16.38 -20.78 -12.36
CA ALA A 159 17.52 -20.97 -11.49
C ALA A 159 18.06 -22.40 -11.62
N ASP A 160 19.36 -22.54 -11.86
CA ASP A 160 20.01 -23.83 -12.03
C ASP A 160 20.33 -24.52 -10.70
N ASP A 161 20.66 -23.72 -9.67
CA ASP A 161 21.10 -24.20 -8.36
C ASP A 161 20.60 -23.32 -7.19
N GLU A 162 20.89 -23.76 -5.96
CA GLU A 162 20.54 -23.04 -4.74
C GLU A 162 21.23 -21.68 -4.59
N ASP A 163 22.42 -21.50 -5.16
CA ASP A 163 23.14 -20.24 -5.11
C ASP A 163 22.51 -19.21 -6.06
N ALA A 164 22.06 -19.64 -7.22
CA ALA A 164 21.29 -18.82 -8.13
C ALA A 164 19.96 -18.42 -7.47
N LEU A 165 19.27 -19.36 -6.85
CA LEU A 165 18.02 -19.12 -6.14
C LEU A 165 18.22 -18.14 -4.96
N TYR A 166 19.28 -18.33 -4.17
CA TYR A 166 19.65 -17.42 -3.08
C TYR A 166 19.83 -15.98 -3.60
N ARG A 167 20.58 -15.78 -4.70
CA ARG A 167 20.77 -14.46 -5.29
C ARG A 167 19.46 -13.85 -5.79
N ILE A 168 18.61 -14.63 -6.47
CA ILE A 168 17.31 -14.19 -6.98
C ILE A 168 16.43 -13.71 -5.83
N VAL A 169 16.25 -14.52 -4.81
CA VAL A 169 15.34 -14.25 -3.70
C VAL A 169 15.84 -13.08 -2.83
N THR A 170 17.13 -13.05 -2.50
CA THR A 170 17.71 -11.94 -1.71
C THR A 170 17.71 -10.61 -2.46
N ASN A 171 17.92 -10.63 -3.78
CA ASN A 171 17.79 -9.44 -4.63
C ASN A 171 16.33 -8.97 -4.72
N PHE A 172 15.38 -9.91 -4.78
CA PHE A 172 13.96 -9.58 -4.71
C PHE A 172 13.62 -8.87 -3.39
N TYR A 173 14.08 -9.41 -2.25
CA TYR A 173 13.87 -8.79 -0.94
C TYR A 173 14.49 -7.40 -0.85
N LYS A 174 15.69 -7.21 -1.36
CA LYS A 174 16.36 -5.90 -1.39
C LYS A 174 15.61 -4.90 -2.27
N LYS A 175 15.08 -5.35 -3.42
CA LYS A 175 14.41 -4.48 -4.41
C LYS A 175 12.98 -4.11 -3.99
N TYR A 176 12.22 -5.09 -3.54
CA TYR A 176 10.78 -4.93 -3.27
C TYR A 176 10.43 -4.99 -1.79
N GLY A 177 11.25 -5.69 -0.98
CA GLY A 177 11.03 -6.01 0.40
C GLY A 177 10.28 -7.32 0.63
N VAL A 178 9.84 -7.55 1.86
CA VAL A 178 9.15 -8.77 2.29
C VAL A 178 7.80 -8.48 2.91
N GLY A 179 6.93 -9.49 2.88
CA GLY A 179 5.63 -9.44 3.52
C GLY A 179 4.67 -8.42 2.87
N LYS A 180 3.64 -8.07 3.62
CA LYS A 180 2.61 -7.14 3.13
C LYS A 180 3.19 -5.78 2.71
N PHE A 181 4.18 -5.25 3.43
CA PHE A 181 4.81 -3.96 3.11
C PHE A 181 5.71 -4.01 1.87
N GLY A 182 6.31 -5.16 1.56
CA GLY A 182 7.08 -5.37 0.33
C GLY A 182 6.21 -5.35 -0.92
N LEU A 183 5.09 -6.04 -0.85
CA LEU A 183 4.22 -6.24 -2.01
C LEU A 183 3.27 -5.07 -2.27
N ASN A 184 2.86 -4.33 -1.24
CA ASN A 184 1.83 -3.29 -1.36
C ASN A 184 2.39 -1.89 -1.07
N LYS A 185 1.80 -0.87 -1.70
CA LYS A 185 2.22 0.53 -1.58
C LYS A 185 1.40 1.33 -0.57
N ALA A 186 0.16 0.93 -0.32
CA ALA A 186 -0.74 1.64 0.60
C ALA A 186 -1.52 0.70 1.50
N PHE A 187 -1.87 1.20 2.68
CA PHE A 187 -2.57 0.47 3.73
C PHE A 187 -3.63 1.35 4.38
N ARG A 188 -4.61 0.71 5.01
CA ARG A 188 -5.58 1.35 5.91
C ARG A 188 -5.64 0.57 7.22
N VAL A 189 -6.19 1.19 8.24
CA VAL A 189 -6.44 0.53 9.52
C VAL A 189 -7.53 -0.53 9.32
N ALA A 190 -7.26 -1.74 9.80
CA ALA A 190 -8.25 -2.80 9.85
C ALA A 190 -9.21 -2.57 11.01
N GLY A 191 -10.45 -3.05 10.91
CA GLY A 191 -11.39 -3.00 12.03
C GLY A 191 -10.87 -3.77 13.25
N SER A 192 -11.46 -3.51 14.42
CA SER A 192 -11.05 -4.06 15.73
C SER A 192 -11.06 -5.60 15.83
N GLU A 193 -11.67 -6.31 14.88
CA GLU A 193 -11.77 -7.78 14.85
C GLU A 193 -10.68 -8.43 13.96
N ALA A 194 -9.84 -7.65 13.29
CA ALA A 194 -8.80 -8.19 12.42
C ALA A 194 -7.55 -8.57 13.22
N GLU A 195 -6.92 -9.70 12.88
CA GLU A 195 -5.63 -10.12 13.46
C GLU A 195 -4.52 -9.10 13.17
N ASP A 196 -4.54 -8.51 11.97
CA ASP A 196 -3.60 -7.49 11.51
C ASP A 196 -4.21 -6.11 11.59
N ILE A 197 -3.54 -5.16 12.24
CA ILE A 197 -4.00 -3.76 12.35
C ILE A 197 -4.00 -3.02 11.00
N LEU A 198 -3.18 -3.45 10.03
CA LEU A 198 -3.04 -2.81 8.72
C LEU A 198 -3.41 -3.76 7.59
N THR A 199 -4.40 -3.36 6.78
CA THR A 199 -4.81 -4.07 5.56
C THR A 199 -4.37 -3.33 4.30
N PRO A 200 -3.89 -4.02 3.25
CA PRO A 200 -3.50 -3.38 2.00
C PRO A 200 -4.66 -2.71 1.27
N ILE A 201 -4.39 -1.55 0.65
CA ILE A 201 -5.26 -0.90 -0.32
C ILE A 201 -4.84 -1.37 -1.71
N THR A 202 -5.72 -2.08 -2.41
CA THR A 202 -5.41 -2.70 -3.70
C THR A 202 -5.45 -1.72 -4.88
N ASN A 203 -6.27 -0.67 -4.80
CA ASN A 203 -6.42 0.31 -5.86
C ASN A 203 -6.15 1.73 -5.33
N THR A 204 -4.96 2.23 -5.57
CA THR A 204 -4.52 3.58 -5.17
C THR A 204 -4.60 4.61 -6.30
N GLY A 205 -5.03 4.19 -7.51
CA GLY A 205 -4.90 4.99 -8.73
C GLY A 205 -3.44 5.14 -9.17
N ASP A 206 -3.24 5.61 -10.41
CA ASP A 206 -1.91 5.71 -11.03
C ASP A 206 -1.51 7.17 -11.31
N MET A 207 -2.20 8.14 -10.69
CA MET A 207 -1.94 9.56 -10.90
C MET A 207 -0.55 9.96 -10.41
N LEU A 208 0.19 10.69 -11.24
CA LEU A 208 1.50 11.26 -10.93
C LEU A 208 1.41 12.77 -10.69
N LEU A 209 2.44 13.37 -10.09
CA LEU A 209 2.51 14.83 -9.89
C LEU A 209 2.49 15.61 -11.21
N SER A 210 3.02 15.03 -12.28
CA SER A 210 2.97 15.58 -13.64
C SER A 210 1.56 15.66 -14.22
N ASP A 211 0.61 14.90 -13.68
CA ASP A 211 -0.78 14.92 -14.11
C ASP A 211 -1.58 16.06 -13.47
N ILE A 212 -1.07 16.58 -12.37
CA ILE A 212 -1.66 17.73 -11.66
C ILE A 212 -1.18 19.00 -12.34
N ILE A 213 -2.07 19.70 -13.02
CA ILE A 213 -1.75 20.94 -13.74
C ILE A 213 -1.85 22.12 -12.77
N GLY A 214 -0.86 23.02 -12.82
CA GLY A 214 -0.74 24.14 -11.91
C GLY A 214 -0.12 23.78 -10.56
N TYR A 215 -0.12 24.73 -9.64
CA TYR A 215 0.42 24.56 -8.28
C TYR A 215 1.90 24.18 -8.22
N GLU A 216 2.72 24.66 -9.17
CA GLU A 216 4.13 24.25 -9.31
C GLU A 216 4.94 24.53 -8.03
N SER A 217 4.74 25.68 -7.40
CA SER A 217 5.43 26.04 -6.16
C SER A 217 5.02 25.14 -4.98
N GLN A 218 3.75 24.73 -4.92
CA GLN A 218 3.23 23.81 -3.92
C GLN A 218 3.78 22.38 -4.13
N LYS A 219 3.74 21.91 -5.38
CA LYS A 219 4.31 20.62 -5.77
C LYS A 219 5.80 20.57 -5.45
N GLN A 220 6.55 21.62 -5.78
CA GLN A 220 7.98 21.68 -5.53
C GLN A 220 8.32 21.54 -4.05
N LYS A 221 7.62 22.27 -3.16
CA LYS A 221 7.80 22.14 -1.70
C LYS A 221 7.48 20.76 -1.17
N LEU A 222 6.43 20.12 -1.69
CA LEU A 222 6.04 18.78 -1.33
C LEU A 222 7.08 17.76 -1.79
N ILE A 223 7.59 17.91 -3.02
CA ILE A 223 8.66 17.10 -3.59
C ILE A 223 9.95 17.22 -2.75
N GLU A 224 10.41 18.42 -2.47
CA GLU A 224 11.65 18.67 -1.72
C GLU A 224 11.64 18.00 -0.34
N ASN A 225 10.52 18.12 0.39
CA ASN A 225 10.37 17.48 1.69
C ASN A 225 10.32 15.94 1.59
N THR A 226 9.58 15.43 0.60
CA THR A 226 9.47 13.97 0.39
C THR A 226 10.78 13.39 -0.12
N GLU A 227 11.49 14.08 -1.02
CA GLU A 227 12.82 13.69 -1.51
C GLU A 227 13.85 13.60 -0.38
N ALA A 228 13.86 14.58 0.52
CA ALA A 228 14.70 14.54 1.72
C ALA A 228 14.37 13.32 2.58
N PHE A 229 13.08 13.06 2.82
CA PHE A 229 12.62 11.93 3.62
C PHE A 229 13.01 10.57 3.04
N VAL A 230 12.73 10.34 1.77
CA VAL A 230 13.03 9.08 1.09
C VAL A 230 14.54 8.84 0.99
N SER A 231 15.33 9.92 0.86
CA SER A 231 16.80 9.86 0.84
C SER A 231 17.43 9.71 2.23
N GLY A 232 16.64 9.55 3.30
CA GLY A 232 17.14 9.40 4.67
C GLY A 232 17.66 10.68 5.32
N ARG A 233 17.38 11.84 4.70
CA ARG A 233 17.69 13.16 5.27
C ARG A 233 16.56 13.64 6.18
N GLN A 234 16.85 14.60 7.02
CA GLN A 234 15.86 15.22 7.90
C GLN A 234 14.72 15.84 7.06
N ALA A 235 13.48 15.52 7.42
CA ALA A 235 12.28 16.01 6.78
C ALA A 235 11.18 16.23 7.82
N ASN A 236 10.14 16.95 7.45
CA ASN A 236 9.09 17.40 8.36
C ASN A 236 7.73 16.76 8.05
N ASN A 237 6.85 16.74 9.04
CA ASN A 237 5.43 16.51 8.82
C ASN A 237 4.88 17.63 7.93
N VAL A 238 3.91 17.31 7.07
CA VAL A 238 3.36 18.22 6.07
C VAL A 238 1.86 18.43 6.28
N LEU A 239 1.42 19.67 6.28
CA LEU A 239 0.02 20.05 6.23
C LEU A 239 -0.28 20.78 4.93
N LEU A 240 -1.13 20.22 4.08
CA LEU A 240 -1.71 20.88 2.92
C LEU A 240 -3.06 21.47 3.34
N PHE A 241 -3.20 22.77 3.28
CA PHE A 241 -4.45 23.45 3.67
C PHE A 241 -4.97 24.37 2.57
N GLY A 242 -6.24 24.72 2.61
CA GLY A 242 -6.86 25.65 1.66
C GLY A 242 -8.15 25.16 1.06
N ASP A 243 -8.56 25.73 -0.07
CA ASP A 243 -9.90 25.57 -0.64
C ASP A 243 -10.18 24.11 -1.06
N ALA A 244 -11.43 23.68 -0.95
CA ALA A 244 -11.87 22.37 -1.42
C ALA A 244 -11.68 22.23 -2.93
N GLY A 245 -11.36 21.05 -3.41
CA GLY A 245 -11.21 20.76 -4.84
C GLY A 245 -9.93 21.30 -5.50
N THR A 246 -8.94 21.77 -4.73
CA THR A 246 -7.67 22.30 -5.28
C THR A 246 -6.56 21.27 -5.47
N GLY A 247 -6.85 19.98 -5.27
CA GLY A 247 -5.89 18.89 -5.53
C GLY A 247 -4.98 18.51 -4.35
N LYS A 248 -5.27 18.96 -3.12
CA LYS A 248 -4.48 18.61 -1.93
C LYS A 248 -4.30 17.10 -1.77
N SER A 249 -5.39 16.37 -1.62
CA SER A 249 -5.39 14.90 -1.44
C SER A 249 -4.80 14.18 -2.65
N THR A 250 -5.06 14.69 -3.85
CA THR A 250 -4.50 14.19 -5.10
C THR A 250 -2.98 14.32 -5.15
N SER A 251 -2.42 15.44 -4.67
CA SER A 251 -0.98 15.66 -4.60
C SER A 251 -0.29 14.66 -3.67
N ILE A 252 -0.89 14.35 -2.51
CA ILE A 252 -0.33 13.34 -1.59
C ILE A 252 -0.40 11.93 -2.20
N LYS A 253 -1.51 11.58 -2.87
CA LYS A 253 -1.62 10.28 -3.56
C LYS A 253 -0.62 10.16 -4.72
N ALA A 254 -0.37 11.24 -5.45
CA ALA A 254 0.63 11.28 -6.51
C ALA A 254 2.06 11.07 -5.97
N ILE A 255 2.40 11.66 -4.81
CA ILE A 255 3.68 11.40 -4.12
C ILE A 255 3.90 9.92 -3.84
N LEU A 256 2.88 9.19 -3.42
CA LEU A 256 3.00 7.75 -3.20
C LEU A 256 3.42 7.02 -4.48
N ASN A 257 2.76 7.30 -5.60
CA ASN A 257 3.06 6.66 -6.88
C ASN A 257 4.46 7.00 -7.39
N GLU A 258 4.91 8.25 -7.22
CA GLU A 258 6.22 8.73 -7.63
C GLU A 258 7.36 8.06 -6.84
N TYR A 259 7.20 7.92 -5.51
CA TYR A 259 8.28 7.49 -4.61
C TYR A 259 8.16 6.05 -4.12
N TYR A 260 7.13 5.32 -4.52
CA TYR A 260 6.94 3.92 -4.12
C TYR A 260 8.15 3.04 -4.46
N SER A 261 8.68 3.16 -5.67
CA SER A 261 9.86 2.40 -6.13
C SER A 261 11.14 2.70 -5.31
N ARG A 262 11.15 3.83 -4.61
CA ARG A 262 12.22 4.25 -3.71
C ARG A 262 11.96 3.90 -2.24
N GLY A 263 11.01 3.02 -1.99
CA GLY A 263 10.71 2.50 -0.66
C GLY A 263 9.66 3.29 0.14
N LEU A 264 8.94 4.25 -0.49
CA LEU A 264 7.84 4.93 0.19
C LEU A 264 6.62 4.02 0.32
N ARG A 265 5.99 4.07 1.48
CA ARG A 265 4.69 3.42 1.78
C ARG A 265 3.76 4.44 2.42
N MET A 266 2.45 4.25 2.25
CA MET A 266 1.47 5.15 2.83
C MET A 266 0.44 4.40 3.64
N ILE A 267 0.06 4.94 4.79
CA ILE A 267 -0.97 4.39 5.66
C ILE A 267 -2.05 5.46 5.81
N GLU A 268 -3.23 5.19 5.27
CA GLU A 268 -4.39 6.05 5.43
C GLU A 268 -5.03 5.80 6.79
N VAL A 269 -5.16 6.87 7.60
CA VAL A 269 -5.72 6.80 8.94
C VAL A 269 -6.83 7.84 9.06
N TYR A 270 -8.03 7.39 9.36
CA TYR A 270 -9.18 8.26 9.61
C TYR A 270 -9.17 8.77 11.05
N LYS A 271 -9.82 9.89 11.27
CA LYS A 271 -9.83 10.58 12.58
C LYS A 271 -10.25 9.67 13.75
N HIS A 272 -11.29 8.86 13.58
CA HIS A 272 -11.76 7.92 14.61
C HIS A 272 -10.78 6.77 14.92
N GLU A 273 -9.74 6.59 14.09
CA GLU A 273 -8.70 5.56 14.24
C GLU A 273 -7.44 6.08 14.92
N PHE A 274 -7.37 7.36 15.30
CA PHE A 274 -6.16 7.96 15.90
C PHE A 274 -5.70 7.28 17.20
N GLN A 275 -6.60 6.62 17.91
CA GLN A 275 -6.24 5.78 19.05
C GLN A 275 -5.24 4.67 18.71
N TYR A 276 -5.19 4.22 17.45
CA TYR A 276 -4.29 3.16 16.98
C TYR A 276 -2.94 3.67 16.49
N LEU A 277 -2.70 4.99 16.43
CA LEU A 277 -1.48 5.57 15.87
C LEU A 277 -0.21 5.03 16.53
N SER A 278 -0.19 4.89 17.87
CA SER A 278 0.97 4.36 18.58
C SER A 278 1.26 2.90 18.21
N GLN A 279 0.21 2.09 18.03
CA GLN A 279 0.34 0.69 17.62
C GLN A 279 0.81 0.58 16.17
N ILE A 280 0.28 1.40 15.26
CA ILE A 280 0.72 1.49 13.87
C ILE A 280 2.21 1.84 13.81
N ILE A 281 2.64 2.85 14.56
CA ILE A 281 4.05 3.27 14.59
C ILE A 281 4.94 2.15 15.14
N ALA A 282 4.51 1.43 16.18
CA ALA A 282 5.25 0.32 16.75
C ALA A 282 5.49 -0.81 15.72
N GLU A 283 4.51 -1.08 14.84
CA GLU A 283 4.62 -2.08 13.77
C GLU A 283 5.61 -1.68 12.67
N ILE A 284 5.64 -0.39 12.30
CA ILE A 284 6.40 0.08 11.14
C ILE A 284 7.78 0.67 11.46
N LYS A 285 8.06 1.04 12.72
CA LYS A 285 9.28 1.76 13.12
C LYS A 285 10.59 1.02 12.79
N ASN A 286 10.56 -0.31 12.80
CA ASN A 286 11.75 -1.14 12.55
C ASN A 286 11.85 -1.62 11.09
N ARG A 287 10.91 -1.24 10.22
CA ARG A 287 10.91 -1.64 8.80
C ARG A 287 11.88 -0.78 7.99
N ASN A 288 12.35 -1.34 6.89
CA ASN A 288 13.31 -0.66 6.00
C ASN A 288 12.66 0.34 5.03
N TYR A 289 11.36 0.61 5.18
CA TYR A 289 10.62 1.55 4.34
C TYR A 289 10.49 2.92 5.00
N ARG A 290 10.17 3.92 4.17
CA ARG A 290 9.73 5.23 4.61
C ARG A 290 8.20 5.26 4.59
N PHE A 291 7.58 5.57 5.73
CA PHE A 291 6.12 5.56 5.87
C PHE A 291 5.58 6.98 6.00
N ILE A 292 4.57 7.30 5.19
CA ILE A 292 3.74 8.48 5.39
C ILE A 292 2.40 8.02 5.98
N ILE A 293 2.09 8.47 7.18
CA ILE A 293 0.75 8.37 7.76
C ILE A 293 -0.07 9.51 7.16
N TYR A 294 -1.05 9.15 6.34
CA TYR A 294 -1.88 10.10 5.62
C TYR A 294 -3.23 10.30 6.31
N MET A 295 -3.57 11.56 6.56
CA MET A 295 -4.81 11.99 7.20
C MET A 295 -5.53 12.95 6.27
N ASP A 296 -6.67 12.52 5.70
CA ASP A 296 -7.46 13.35 4.79
C ASP A 296 -8.51 14.16 5.54
N ASP A 297 -8.70 15.42 5.11
CA ASP A 297 -9.67 16.38 5.64
C ASP A 297 -9.61 16.55 7.17
N LEU A 298 -8.39 16.74 7.68
CA LEU A 298 -8.12 16.88 9.10
C LEU A 298 -8.74 18.18 9.66
N SER A 299 -9.68 18.02 10.58
CA SER A 299 -10.28 19.12 11.33
C SER A 299 -10.78 18.62 12.67
N PHE A 300 -10.70 19.47 13.71
CA PHE A 300 -11.15 19.12 15.05
C PHE A 300 -12.17 20.14 15.55
N GLU A 301 -13.18 19.64 16.25
CA GLU A 301 -14.05 20.46 17.09
C GLU A 301 -13.40 20.65 18.47
N GLU A 302 -13.91 21.58 19.25
CA GLU A 302 -13.25 22.05 20.48
C GLU A 302 -13.01 20.99 21.57
N PHE A 303 -13.88 19.95 21.63
CA PHE A 303 -13.87 18.93 22.67
C PHE A 303 -13.49 17.52 22.19
N GLU A 304 -12.95 17.38 20.98
CA GLU A 304 -12.60 16.09 20.43
C GLU A 304 -11.33 15.52 21.07
N ILE A 305 -11.40 14.26 21.50
CA ILE A 305 -10.31 13.56 22.19
C ILE A 305 -9.22 13.14 21.21
N GLU A 306 -9.57 12.94 19.94
CA GLU A 306 -8.71 12.47 18.85
C GLU A 306 -7.50 13.41 18.62
N TYR A 307 -7.69 14.70 18.84
CA TYR A 307 -6.63 15.70 18.80
C TYR A 307 -5.49 15.37 19.78
N LYS A 308 -5.79 14.81 20.97
CA LYS A 308 -4.78 14.47 21.99
C LYS A 308 -3.91 13.31 21.54
N TYR A 309 -4.49 12.31 20.84
CA TYR A 309 -3.72 11.20 20.27
C TYR A 309 -2.73 11.70 19.21
N LEU A 310 -3.20 12.55 18.29
CA LEU A 310 -2.34 13.13 17.27
C LEU A 310 -1.24 14.01 17.86
N LYS A 311 -1.57 14.84 18.86
CA LYS A 311 -0.61 15.67 19.57
C LYS A 311 0.49 14.82 20.21
N ALA A 312 0.12 13.77 20.94
CA ALA A 312 1.08 12.87 21.59
C ALA A 312 2.05 12.21 20.60
N VAL A 313 1.56 11.85 19.40
CA VAL A 313 2.39 11.24 18.35
C VAL A 313 3.32 12.25 17.68
N ILE A 314 2.83 13.47 17.40
CA ILE A 314 3.65 14.51 16.77
C ILE A 314 4.73 15.05 17.71
N GLU A 315 4.41 15.23 19.00
CA GLU A 315 5.33 15.74 20.01
C GLU A 315 6.36 14.70 20.42
N GLY A 316 6.01 13.42 20.33
CA GLY A 316 6.76 12.34 20.91
C GLY A 316 6.61 12.31 22.45
N GLY A 317 6.78 11.12 23.02
CA GLY A 317 6.87 10.94 24.48
C GLY A 317 8.33 10.67 24.88
N LEU A 318 8.55 9.72 25.80
CA LEU A 318 9.88 9.22 26.13
C LEU A 318 10.52 8.47 24.94
N GLU A 319 9.72 7.88 24.07
CA GLU A 319 10.19 7.25 22.83
C GLU A 319 10.34 8.31 21.74
N THR A 320 11.52 8.42 21.17
CA THR A 320 11.78 9.34 20.05
C THR A 320 10.97 8.94 18.83
N LYS A 321 10.43 9.92 18.12
CA LYS A 321 9.74 9.68 16.83
C LYS A 321 10.67 8.92 15.89
N PRO A 322 10.21 7.80 15.27
CA PRO A 322 11.01 7.07 14.32
C PRO A 322 11.37 7.92 13.09
N ASP A 323 12.62 7.85 12.64
CA ASP A 323 13.12 8.60 11.48
C ASP A 323 12.48 8.14 10.15
N ASN A 324 11.85 6.98 10.15
CA ASN A 324 11.20 6.41 8.98
C ASN A 324 9.69 6.69 8.90
N VAL A 325 9.14 7.58 9.75
CA VAL A 325 7.70 7.89 9.78
C VAL A 325 7.48 9.39 9.72
N LEU A 326 6.65 9.86 8.76
CA LEU A 326 6.13 11.22 8.69
C LEU A 326 4.60 11.22 8.66
N ILE A 327 4.00 12.33 9.05
CA ILE A 327 2.57 12.57 8.96
C ILE A 327 2.33 13.61 7.87
N TYR A 328 1.51 13.26 6.87
CA TYR A 328 1.00 14.17 5.85
C TYR A 328 -0.51 14.30 6.05
N ALA A 329 -0.98 15.53 6.20
CA ALA A 329 -2.39 15.80 6.39
C ALA A 329 -2.92 16.81 5.37
N THR A 330 -4.19 16.67 5.01
CA THR A 330 -4.92 17.73 4.29
C THR A 330 -5.94 18.36 5.21
N SER A 331 -6.26 19.62 4.97
CA SER A 331 -7.34 20.34 5.67
C SER A 331 -7.98 21.38 4.75
N ASN A 332 -9.27 21.59 4.91
CA ASN A 332 -9.96 22.71 4.28
C ASN A 332 -9.80 24.01 5.07
N ARG A 333 -9.06 23.97 6.19
CA ARG A 333 -8.81 25.12 7.07
C ARG A 333 -7.32 25.27 7.35
N ARG A 334 -6.86 26.52 7.50
CA ARG A 334 -5.49 26.81 7.91
C ARG A 334 -5.26 26.43 9.38
N HIS A 335 -6.25 26.67 10.22
CA HIS A 335 -6.27 26.30 11.64
C HIS A 335 -7.09 25.02 11.78
N LEU A 336 -6.48 23.97 12.27
CA LEU A 336 -7.06 22.62 12.34
C LEU A 336 -8.24 22.52 13.32
N ILE A 337 -8.35 23.44 14.27
CA ILE A 337 -9.42 23.48 15.28
C ILE A 337 -10.36 24.66 14.98
N ARG A 338 -11.65 24.42 15.08
CA ARG A 338 -12.70 25.39 14.78
C ARG A 338 -12.73 26.50 15.84
N GLU A 339 -12.67 27.77 15.39
CA GLU A 339 -12.98 28.91 16.23
C GLU A 339 -14.50 29.12 16.25
N THR A 340 -15.12 29.22 17.42
CA THR A 340 -16.54 29.58 17.53
C THR A 340 -16.72 31.09 17.61
N TRP A 341 -17.86 31.58 17.16
CA TRP A 341 -18.18 33.02 17.20
C TRP A 341 -18.27 33.59 18.64
N SER A 342 -18.50 32.71 19.65
CA SER A 342 -18.46 33.08 21.07
C SER A 342 -17.06 33.49 21.53
N ASP A 343 -16.00 33.03 20.86
CA ASP A 343 -14.61 33.38 21.18
C ASP A 343 -14.29 34.85 20.84
N ARG A 344 -15.16 35.53 20.04
CA ARG A 344 -14.97 36.93 19.63
C ARG A 344 -15.83 37.95 20.40
N SER A 345 -16.87 37.50 21.12
CA SER A 345 -17.89 38.41 21.65
C SER A 345 -17.86 38.64 23.17
N ASP A 346 -17.20 37.80 23.97
CA ASP A 346 -17.17 37.93 25.43
C ASP A 346 -15.79 38.37 25.95
N MET A 347 -15.59 39.68 26.02
CA MET A 347 -14.45 40.32 26.65
C MET A 347 -14.64 40.47 28.19
N SER A 348 -15.13 39.48 28.89
CA SER A 348 -15.21 39.57 30.35
C SER A 348 -15.06 38.25 31.06
N GLN A 349 -14.01 38.14 31.87
CA GLN A 349 -13.75 37.30 33.03
C GLN A 349 -13.13 35.90 32.92
N ASP A 350 -12.87 35.32 31.75
CA ASP A 350 -12.15 34.01 31.70
C ASP A 350 -10.95 34.00 30.75
N GLU A 351 -10.16 35.07 30.72
CA GLU A 351 -9.05 35.27 29.77
C GLU A 351 -7.92 34.27 29.93
N LEU A 352 -7.67 33.74 31.11
CA LEU A 352 -6.55 32.82 31.35
C LEU A 352 -6.79 31.41 30.79
N HIS A 353 -7.96 30.82 30.96
CA HIS A 353 -8.28 29.50 30.45
C HIS A 353 -8.50 29.49 28.93
N ARG A 354 -8.98 30.60 28.34
CA ARG A 354 -9.16 30.75 26.89
C ARG A 354 -7.84 30.96 26.15
N SER A 355 -6.90 31.68 26.75
CA SER A 355 -5.55 31.89 26.21
C SER A 355 -4.80 30.58 26.07
N ASP A 356 -4.89 29.69 27.04
CA ASP A 356 -4.21 28.37 27.02
C ASP A 356 -4.80 27.44 25.96
N THR A 357 -6.13 27.39 25.83
CA THR A 357 -6.81 26.57 24.80
C THR A 357 -6.52 27.11 23.40
N MET A 358 -6.49 28.44 23.21
CA MET A 358 -6.17 29.06 21.92
C MET A 358 -4.71 28.88 21.53
N GLN A 359 -3.76 28.94 22.48
CA GLN A 359 -2.35 28.59 22.26
C GLN A 359 -2.17 27.12 21.92
N GLU A 360 -2.90 26.23 22.58
CA GLU A 360 -2.89 24.80 22.22
C GLU A 360 -3.43 24.55 20.81
N LYS A 361 -4.50 25.24 20.40
CA LYS A 361 -5.12 25.17 19.08
C LYS A 361 -4.16 25.61 17.96
N LEU A 362 -3.45 26.72 18.16
CA LEU A 362 -2.43 27.21 17.23
C LEU A 362 -1.20 26.30 17.19
N SER A 363 -0.89 25.64 18.31
CA SER A 363 0.32 24.82 18.46
C SER A 363 0.31 23.59 17.57
N LEU A 364 -0.85 22.95 17.30
CA LEU A 364 -0.90 21.73 16.48
C LEU A 364 -0.54 21.99 15.01
N ALA A 365 -1.05 23.06 14.40
CA ALA A 365 -0.68 23.43 13.03
C ALA A 365 0.80 23.83 12.92
N ALA A 366 1.34 24.52 13.94
CA ALA A 366 2.76 24.88 13.99
C ALA A 366 3.71 23.68 14.12
N ARG A 367 3.21 22.53 14.58
CA ARG A 367 4.00 21.28 14.68
C ARG A 367 4.15 20.54 13.36
N PHE A 368 3.37 20.89 12.35
CA PHE A 368 3.68 20.54 10.98
C PHE A 368 4.79 21.46 10.49
N GLY A 369 6.02 21.00 10.44
CA GLY A 369 7.18 21.81 10.06
C GLY A 369 7.09 22.38 8.64
N VAL A 370 6.27 21.77 7.76
CA VAL A 370 5.97 22.27 6.40
C VAL A 370 4.47 22.46 6.25
N THR A 371 4.06 23.68 5.95
CA THR A 371 2.66 24.01 5.62
C THR A 371 2.56 24.58 4.20
N ILE A 372 1.64 24.03 3.40
CA ILE A 372 1.49 24.35 1.98
C ILE A 372 0.04 24.78 1.72
N GLY A 373 -0.16 26.03 1.28
CA GLY A 373 -1.47 26.57 0.98
C GLY A 373 -1.90 26.28 -0.46
N TYR A 374 -3.06 25.68 -0.62
CA TYR A 374 -3.73 25.41 -1.90
C TYR A 374 -4.98 26.28 -1.99
N TYR A 375 -4.86 27.39 -2.69
CA TYR A 375 -5.96 28.32 -2.89
C TYR A 375 -6.55 28.18 -4.28
N ARG A 376 -7.79 28.61 -4.46
CA ARG A 376 -8.41 28.66 -5.80
C ARG A 376 -7.52 29.45 -6.74
N PRO A 377 -7.26 28.93 -7.96
CA PRO A 377 -6.46 29.62 -8.95
C PRO A 377 -7.14 30.91 -9.37
N LYS A 378 -6.35 31.92 -9.72
CA LYS A 378 -6.87 33.13 -10.37
C LYS A 378 -7.41 32.76 -11.76
N GLN A 379 -8.32 33.59 -12.31
CA GLN A 379 -8.96 33.28 -13.60
C GLN A 379 -7.98 32.95 -14.73
N GLN A 380 -6.84 33.61 -14.80
CA GLN A 380 -5.83 33.33 -15.81
C GLN A 380 -5.18 31.95 -15.61
N GLU A 381 -4.82 31.62 -14.38
CA GLU A 381 -4.27 30.30 -14.01
C GLU A 381 -5.30 29.18 -14.27
N TYR A 382 -6.57 29.48 -14.00
CA TYR A 382 -7.67 28.56 -14.28
C TYR A 382 -7.78 28.26 -15.77
N PHE A 383 -7.75 29.27 -16.63
CA PHE A 383 -7.79 29.07 -18.07
C PHE A 383 -6.58 28.30 -18.58
N GLU A 384 -5.39 28.53 -18.04
CA GLU A 384 -4.22 27.73 -18.37
C GLU A 384 -4.37 26.26 -17.96
N ILE A 385 -4.92 26.00 -16.77
CA ILE A 385 -5.22 24.63 -16.32
C ILE A 385 -6.20 23.97 -17.30
N VAL A 386 -7.27 24.64 -17.68
CA VAL A 386 -8.28 24.10 -18.61
C VAL A 386 -7.68 23.82 -19.99
N LYS A 387 -6.86 24.73 -20.52
CA LYS A 387 -6.19 24.55 -21.81
C LYS A 387 -5.23 23.35 -21.79
N GLN A 388 -4.44 23.20 -20.73
CA GLN A 388 -3.52 22.07 -20.61
C GLN A 388 -4.26 20.76 -20.41
N LEU A 389 -5.35 20.74 -19.65
CA LEU A 389 -6.21 19.57 -19.54
C LEU A 389 -6.82 19.18 -20.89
N ALA A 390 -7.34 20.13 -21.64
CA ALA A 390 -7.94 19.88 -22.95
C ALA A 390 -6.96 19.23 -23.93
N LYS A 391 -5.67 19.56 -23.86
CA LYS A 391 -4.63 18.91 -24.69
C LYS A 391 -4.48 17.41 -24.43
N LYS A 392 -4.85 16.93 -23.24
CA LYS A 392 -4.84 15.48 -22.91
C LYS A 392 -6.01 14.71 -23.53
N TYR A 393 -7.01 15.41 -24.07
CA TYR A 393 -8.22 14.82 -24.66
C TYR A 393 -8.35 15.20 -26.13
N PRO A 394 -7.82 14.41 -27.08
CA PRO A 394 -7.82 14.72 -28.52
C PRO A 394 -9.22 14.92 -29.14
N GLN A 395 -10.26 14.43 -28.47
CA GLN A 395 -11.65 14.60 -28.88
C GLN A 395 -12.20 16.02 -28.66
N ILE A 396 -11.48 16.87 -27.88
CA ILE A 396 -11.86 18.26 -27.67
C ILE A 396 -11.30 19.08 -28.82
N THR A 397 -12.16 19.51 -29.74
CA THR A 397 -11.81 20.31 -30.94
C THR A 397 -12.17 21.80 -30.81
N LEU A 398 -12.49 22.26 -29.61
CA LEU A 398 -12.86 23.67 -29.36
C LEU A 398 -11.64 24.60 -29.53
N SER A 399 -11.88 25.79 -30.04
CA SER A 399 -10.87 26.87 -30.01
C SER A 399 -10.54 27.28 -28.55
N GLU A 400 -9.38 27.88 -28.33
CA GLU A 400 -9.01 28.36 -26.98
C GLU A 400 -10.02 29.34 -26.39
N GLU A 401 -10.60 30.21 -27.23
CA GLU A 401 -11.61 31.20 -26.82
C GLU A 401 -12.92 30.52 -26.39
N GLU A 402 -13.41 29.57 -27.19
CA GLU A 402 -14.60 28.78 -26.87
C GLU A 402 -14.42 27.95 -25.62
N LEU A 403 -13.22 27.36 -25.44
CA LEU A 403 -12.87 26.57 -24.26
C LEU A 403 -12.89 27.43 -22.99
N CYS A 404 -12.29 28.62 -23.04
CA CYS A 404 -12.31 29.58 -21.93
C CYS A 404 -13.71 30.07 -21.60
N LEU A 405 -14.54 30.35 -22.63
CA LEU A 405 -15.92 30.75 -22.45
C LEU A 405 -16.74 29.67 -21.74
N LYS A 406 -16.65 28.42 -22.23
CA LYS A 406 -17.35 27.28 -21.61
C LYS A 406 -16.85 26.99 -20.20
N ALA A 407 -15.55 27.09 -19.96
CA ALA A 407 -14.95 26.94 -18.66
C ALA A 407 -15.48 27.98 -17.65
N ASN A 408 -15.61 29.23 -18.08
CA ASN A 408 -16.16 30.31 -17.26
C ASN A 408 -17.66 30.09 -16.95
N GLN A 409 -18.44 29.66 -17.95
CA GLN A 409 -19.86 29.30 -17.77
C GLN A 409 -20.02 28.14 -16.77
N TRP A 410 -19.16 27.15 -16.86
CA TRP A 410 -19.16 26.00 -15.94
C TRP A 410 -18.82 26.41 -14.51
N GLU A 411 -17.78 27.24 -14.32
CA GLU A 411 -17.39 27.79 -13.03
C GLU A 411 -18.54 28.54 -12.36
N LEU A 412 -19.20 29.41 -13.09
CA LEU A 412 -20.36 30.22 -12.59
C LEU A 412 -21.53 29.32 -12.18
N SER A 413 -21.76 28.19 -12.89
CA SER A 413 -22.87 27.29 -12.60
C SER A 413 -22.59 26.30 -11.47
N HIS A 414 -21.31 25.98 -11.20
CA HIS A 414 -20.90 24.94 -10.24
C HIS A 414 -20.12 25.45 -9.02
N GLY A 415 -20.07 26.77 -8.84
CA GLY A 415 -19.47 27.39 -7.64
C GLY A 415 -17.94 27.27 -7.54
N GLY A 416 -17.23 27.19 -8.67
CA GLY A 416 -15.75 27.27 -8.72
C GLY A 416 -14.99 26.06 -8.18
N CYS A 417 -15.55 24.86 -8.26
CA CYS A 417 -14.84 23.62 -7.86
C CYS A 417 -14.15 23.00 -9.08
N LEU A 418 -12.81 22.98 -9.12
CA LEU A 418 -12.04 22.95 -10.36
C LEU A 418 -11.29 21.68 -10.72
N LEU A 419 -11.11 20.72 -9.83
CA LEU A 419 -10.19 19.61 -10.09
C LEU A 419 -10.81 18.20 -10.06
N TYR A 420 -12.12 18.09 -10.17
CA TYR A 420 -12.76 16.80 -10.45
C TYR A 420 -12.83 16.53 -11.96
N THR A 421 -11.70 16.27 -12.59
CA THR A 421 -11.64 15.89 -14.01
C THR A 421 -11.47 14.39 -14.24
N SER A 422 -11.47 13.59 -13.20
CA SER A 422 -11.67 12.15 -13.30
C SER A 422 -13.06 11.82 -12.77
N PRO A 423 -13.95 11.17 -13.55
CA PRO A 423 -15.22 10.73 -13.01
C PRO A 423 -14.97 9.78 -11.86
N SER A 424 -15.44 10.19 -10.67
CA SER A 424 -15.39 9.34 -9.49
C SER A 424 -16.10 8.03 -9.80
N PRO A 425 -15.64 6.88 -9.32
CA PRO A 425 -16.39 5.62 -9.43
C PRO A 425 -17.83 5.72 -8.90
N ARG A 426 -18.16 6.76 -8.13
CA ARG A 426 -19.51 7.05 -7.64
C ARG A 426 -20.42 7.64 -8.75
N ASP A 427 -19.87 8.38 -9.70
CA ASP A 427 -20.64 9.05 -10.76
C ASP A 427 -21.08 8.09 -11.87
N LYS A 428 -20.42 6.92 -11.98
CA LYS A 428 -20.80 5.85 -12.94
C LYS A 428 -22.01 5.03 -12.52
N ARG A 429 -22.59 5.28 -11.34
CA ARG A 429 -23.79 4.54 -10.86
C ARG A 429 -25.11 5.28 -11.05
N GLN A 430 -25.10 6.44 -11.71
CA GLN A 430 -26.31 7.24 -11.96
C GLN A 430 -26.57 7.55 -13.44
N SER A 431 -25.94 6.81 -14.37
CA SER A 431 -26.29 6.88 -15.80
C SER A 431 -26.68 5.51 -16.33
#